data_c0b2cc967f0ab6a47a75d3b492ef5ee5
#
_entry.id   c0b2cc967f0ab6a47a75d3b492ef5ee5
#
_cell.length_a   1.000
_cell.length_b   1.000
_cell.length_c   1.000
_cell.angle_alpha   90.00
_cell.angle_beta   90.00
_cell.angle_gamma   90.00
#
_symmetry.space_group_name_H-M   'P 1'
#
loop_
_entity.id
_entity.type
_entity.pdbx_description
1 polymer ?
#
loop_
_entity_poly.entity_id
_entity_poly.type
_entity_poly.pdbx_seq_one_letter_code
_entity_poly.pdbx_strand_id
1 'polypeptide(L)'
;MEYIGVVESFNQGEGFSNVTVKLESKESINFKATPEQIEELTVGSLYIFEVVSRVYHDKEQLVLENAKDAFEVYDSNRLVAILPKFFQAAPFDVLEAIGFIEDTLNRIKNDKIRTIAQYLYYNNKDNFIIYPAATKFHHAYVSGLLYHTYRMLKNAVGICKIYDYLDTDLVFSGIILHDIAKVYEFSGAIKTQYTTEGLLLGHIVLGVLAIERAAFVNCIQGEEIMILEHIVLSHHGIPEFGSPKRPMLPEAIVVNMIDDMDSKLTVVGENIDTYNEGEFSQGISVLNKTRLYKPIK
;
A
#
# COMPACT_ATOMS: atom_id res chain seq x y z
N MET A 1 -4.73 29.08 14.56
CA MET A 1 -5.08 27.71 15.01
C MET A 1 -4.73 26.77 13.88
N GLU A 2 -4.24 25.57 14.21
CA GLU A 2 -3.91 24.55 13.20
C GLU A 2 -4.88 23.38 13.31
N TYR A 3 -5.38 22.90 12.18
CA TYR A 3 -6.24 21.73 12.07
C TYR A 3 -5.68 20.76 11.04
N ILE A 4 -5.74 19.46 11.32
CA ILE A 4 -5.47 18.40 10.35
C ILE A 4 -6.80 17.77 9.98
N GLY A 5 -7.09 17.68 8.69
CA GLY A 5 -8.37 17.12 8.25
C GLY A 5 -8.45 16.83 6.76
N VAL A 6 -9.49 16.09 6.41
CA VAL A 6 -9.80 15.72 5.03
C VAL A 6 -10.85 16.66 4.47
N VAL A 7 -10.61 17.21 3.29
CA VAL A 7 -11.61 18.02 2.58
C VAL A 7 -12.80 17.15 2.20
N GLU A 8 -14.00 17.47 2.72
CA GLU A 8 -15.23 16.75 2.38
C GLU A 8 -15.97 17.37 1.20
N SER A 9 -16.07 18.70 1.18
CA SER A 9 -16.81 19.41 0.13
C SER A 9 -16.46 20.89 0.09
N PHE A 10 -16.84 21.52 -1.02
CA PHE A 10 -16.84 22.96 -1.19
C PHE A 10 -18.26 23.47 -1.32
N ASN A 11 -18.52 24.67 -0.78
CA ASN A 11 -19.77 25.39 -0.98
C ASN A 11 -19.45 26.81 -1.44
N GLN A 12 -19.82 27.13 -2.67
CA GLN A 12 -19.55 28.42 -3.32
C GLN A 12 -20.86 29.06 -3.77
N GLY A 13 -20.99 30.38 -3.54
CA GLY A 13 -22.09 31.18 -3.99
C GLY A 13 -21.69 32.65 -4.17
N GLU A 14 -22.65 33.54 -4.54
CA GLU A 14 -22.36 34.97 -4.68
C GLU A 14 -21.83 35.54 -3.35
N GLY A 15 -20.55 35.94 -3.35
CA GLY A 15 -19.92 36.61 -2.21
C GLY A 15 -19.47 35.69 -1.04
N PHE A 16 -19.52 34.38 -1.21
CA PHE A 16 -18.96 33.43 -0.21
C PHE A 16 -18.37 32.16 -0.83
N SER A 17 -17.35 31.68 -0.17
CA SER A 17 -16.78 30.35 -0.43
C SER A 17 -16.40 29.71 0.90
N ASN A 18 -16.73 28.43 1.05
CA ASN A 18 -16.40 27.64 2.23
C ASN A 18 -15.82 26.29 1.84
N VAL A 19 -14.90 25.79 2.66
CA VAL A 19 -14.44 24.39 2.63
C VAL A 19 -14.95 23.70 3.89
N THR A 20 -15.55 22.53 3.69
CA THR A 20 -15.94 21.62 4.79
C THR A 20 -14.84 20.59 4.96
N VAL A 21 -14.31 20.48 6.18
CA VAL A 21 -13.18 19.62 6.53
C VAL A 21 -13.60 18.66 7.63
N LYS A 22 -13.36 17.38 7.43
CA LYS A 22 -13.56 16.33 8.42
C LYS A 22 -12.31 16.19 9.29
N LEU A 23 -12.49 16.32 10.59
CA LEU A 23 -11.43 16.20 11.59
C LEU A 23 -11.25 14.76 12.08
N GLU A 24 -10.18 14.52 12.84
CA GLU A 24 -9.91 13.23 13.51
C GLU A 24 -11.06 12.82 14.45
N SER A 25 -11.73 13.77 15.10
CA SER A 25 -12.93 13.54 15.92
C SER A 25 -14.14 13.01 15.16
N LYS A 26 -14.05 12.93 13.82
CA LYS A 26 -15.14 12.66 12.87
C LYS A 26 -16.17 13.78 12.74
N GLU A 27 -15.96 14.89 13.41
CA GLU A 27 -16.75 16.10 13.24
C GLU A 27 -16.32 16.86 11.99
N SER A 28 -17.29 17.53 11.34
CA SER A 28 -17.01 18.38 10.19
C SER A 28 -17.02 19.84 10.62
N ILE A 29 -16.01 20.58 10.20
CA ILE A 29 -15.85 22.01 10.47
C ILE A 29 -15.80 22.77 9.15
N ASN A 30 -16.32 24.01 9.17
CA ASN A 30 -16.33 24.86 7.98
C ASN A 30 -15.35 26.02 8.14
N PHE A 31 -14.51 26.23 7.12
CA PHE A 31 -13.65 27.38 7.00
C PHE A 31 -14.11 28.26 5.85
N LYS A 32 -14.16 29.57 6.09
CA LYS A 32 -14.26 30.56 5.01
C LYS A 32 -12.96 30.52 4.22
N ALA A 33 -13.06 30.47 2.89
CA ALA A 33 -11.91 30.43 1.99
C ALA A 33 -12.15 31.35 0.79
N THR A 34 -11.10 31.78 0.11
CA THR A 34 -11.25 32.47 -1.18
C THR A 34 -11.44 31.45 -2.32
N PRO A 35 -11.97 31.87 -3.47
CA PRO A 35 -12.07 30.98 -4.63
C PRO A 35 -10.72 30.37 -5.03
N GLU A 36 -9.64 31.17 -4.99
CA GLU A 36 -8.28 30.73 -5.34
C GLU A 36 -7.79 29.64 -4.37
N GLN A 37 -8.03 29.81 -3.06
CA GLN A 37 -7.68 28.79 -2.07
C GLN A 37 -8.44 27.48 -2.28
N ILE A 38 -9.69 27.54 -2.75
CA ILE A 38 -10.49 26.35 -3.03
C ILE A 38 -9.97 25.61 -4.27
N GLU A 39 -9.46 26.32 -5.28
CA GLU A 39 -8.88 25.72 -6.49
C GLU A 39 -7.63 24.89 -6.19
N GLU A 40 -6.88 25.23 -5.13
CA GLU A 40 -5.70 24.50 -4.68
C GLU A 40 -6.04 23.25 -3.85
N LEU A 41 -7.28 23.10 -3.40
CA LEU A 41 -7.72 22.01 -2.55
C LEU A 41 -8.40 20.90 -3.36
N THR A 42 -8.24 19.67 -2.91
CA THR A 42 -8.87 18.49 -3.53
C THR A 42 -9.73 17.73 -2.54
N VAL A 43 -11.01 17.53 -2.87
CA VAL A 43 -11.94 16.74 -2.03
C VAL A 43 -11.38 15.34 -1.78
N GLY A 44 -11.40 14.91 -0.53
CA GLY A 44 -10.90 13.60 -0.06
C GLY A 44 -9.38 13.55 0.15
N SER A 45 -8.65 14.66 0.02
CA SER A 45 -7.23 14.76 0.37
C SER A 45 -7.04 15.32 1.77
N LEU A 46 -5.92 14.95 2.40
CA LEU A 46 -5.56 15.31 3.77
C LEU A 46 -4.67 16.55 3.77
N TYR A 47 -5.09 17.59 4.47
CA TYR A 47 -4.35 18.85 4.59
C TYR A 47 -4.12 19.25 6.05
N ILE A 48 -3.10 20.08 6.22
CA ILE A 48 -2.85 20.86 7.44
C ILE A 48 -3.35 22.27 7.16
N PHE A 49 -4.40 22.71 7.89
CA PHE A 49 -5.05 24.00 7.73
C PHE A 49 -4.59 24.99 8.80
N GLU A 50 -4.09 26.13 8.39
CA GLU A 50 -3.83 27.29 9.25
C GLU A 50 -5.05 28.22 9.20
N VAL A 51 -5.72 28.42 10.34
CA VAL A 51 -7.03 29.08 10.42
C VAL A 51 -7.02 30.15 11.49
N VAL A 52 -7.65 31.28 11.23
CA VAL A 52 -7.87 32.36 12.20
C VAL A 52 -9.37 32.55 12.48
N SER A 53 -9.70 32.90 13.71
CA SER A 53 -11.05 33.33 14.05
C SER A 53 -11.23 34.82 13.74
N ARG A 54 -12.28 35.15 13.01
CA ARG A 54 -12.71 36.55 12.74
C ARG A 54 -14.18 36.72 13.07
N VAL A 55 -14.52 37.87 13.64
CA VAL A 55 -15.91 38.22 13.89
C VAL A 55 -16.49 38.92 12.67
N TYR A 56 -17.59 38.39 12.13
CA TYR A 56 -18.31 38.94 10.98
C TYR A 56 -19.82 38.99 11.31
N HIS A 57 -20.42 40.17 11.31
CA HIS A 57 -21.83 40.38 11.72
C HIS A 57 -22.18 39.75 13.08
N ASP A 58 -21.36 40.01 14.10
CA ASP A 58 -21.50 39.49 15.48
C ASP A 58 -21.44 37.94 15.59
N LYS A 59 -20.94 37.26 14.55
CA LYS A 59 -20.68 35.82 14.55
C LYS A 59 -19.20 35.52 14.35
N GLU A 60 -18.68 34.68 15.19
CA GLU A 60 -17.32 34.13 15.03
C GLU A 60 -17.29 33.19 13.83
N GLN A 61 -16.33 33.40 12.93
CA GLN A 61 -16.12 32.59 11.74
C GLN A 61 -14.65 32.19 11.66
N LEU A 62 -14.42 30.96 11.29
CA LEU A 62 -13.08 30.44 10.99
C LEU A 62 -12.73 30.74 9.54
N VAL A 63 -11.63 31.44 9.34
CA VAL A 63 -11.14 31.82 8.01
C VAL A 63 -9.84 31.11 7.73
N LEU A 64 -9.77 30.45 6.58
CA LEU A 64 -8.58 29.78 6.09
C LEU A 64 -7.51 30.84 5.74
N GLU A 65 -6.32 30.72 6.32
CA GLU A 65 -5.15 31.51 5.93
C GLU A 65 -4.26 30.72 4.98
N ASN A 66 -4.04 29.44 5.28
CA ASN A 66 -3.17 28.58 4.49
C ASN A 66 -3.61 27.12 4.60
N ALA A 67 -3.29 26.31 3.60
CA ALA A 67 -3.44 24.87 3.61
C ALA A 67 -2.23 24.22 2.95
N LYS A 68 -1.68 23.18 3.57
CA LYS A 68 -0.54 22.43 3.05
C LYS A 68 -0.93 20.97 2.93
N ASP A 69 -0.58 20.34 1.81
CA ASP A 69 -0.80 18.90 1.66
C ASP A 69 0.00 18.14 2.73
N ALA A 70 -0.66 17.26 3.47
CA ALA A 70 -0.03 16.51 4.54
C ALA A 70 1.08 15.57 4.04
N PHE A 71 0.99 15.10 2.79
CA PHE A 71 2.01 14.25 2.17
C PHE A 71 3.27 15.02 1.75
N GLU A 72 3.19 16.34 1.60
CA GLU A 72 4.37 17.18 1.35
C GLU A 72 5.08 17.60 2.63
N VAL A 73 4.34 17.65 3.76
CA VAL A 73 4.86 18.15 5.04
C VAL A 73 5.36 17.05 5.95
N TYR A 74 4.64 15.92 6.00
CA TYR A 74 4.93 14.83 6.91
C TYR A 74 5.73 13.70 6.24
N ASP A 75 6.71 13.18 6.98
CA ASP A 75 7.38 11.94 6.61
C ASP A 75 6.44 10.72 6.75
N SER A 76 6.88 9.60 6.20
CA SER A 76 6.12 8.36 6.22
C SER A 76 5.81 7.84 7.63
N ASN A 77 6.69 8.05 8.62
CA ASN A 77 6.46 7.65 10.00
C ASN A 77 5.31 8.46 10.64
N ARG A 78 5.24 9.76 10.32
CA ARG A 78 4.14 10.61 10.77
C ARG A 78 2.84 10.27 10.05
N LEU A 79 2.91 10.02 8.73
CA LEU A 79 1.76 9.62 7.92
C LEU A 79 1.15 8.30 8.39
N VAL A 80 1.95 7.29 8.71
CA VAL A 80 1.48 6.01 9.27
C VAL A 80 0.66 6.21 10.55
N ALA A 81 1.02 7.17 11.40
CA ALA A 81 0.28 7.45 12.63
C ALA A 81 -1.00 8.26 12.41
N ILE A 82 -1.07 9.05 11.33
CA ILE A 82 -2.18 9.99 11.07
C ILE A 82 -3.22 9.37 10.12
N LEU A 83 -2.80 8.76 9.02
CA LEU A 83 -3.71 8.24 7.99
C LEU A 83 -4.80 7.31 8.51
N PRO A 84 -4.54 6.37 9.45
CA PRO A 84 -5.57 5.48 9.99
C PRO A 84 -6.71 6.19 10.73
N LYS A 85 -6.51 7.44 11.15
CA LYS A 85 -7.53 8.25 11.83
C LYS A 85 -8.59 8.78 10.86
N PHE A 86 -8.25 8.87 9.58
CA PHE A 86 -9.10 9.44 8.52
C PHE A 86 -9.51 8.41 7.46
N PHE A 87 -8.67 7.42 7.20
CA PHE A 87 -8.85 6.44 6.13
C PHE A 87 -8.80 5.01 6.67
N GLN A 88 -9.37 4.08 5.93
CA GLN A 88 -9.20 2.67 6.22
C GLN A 88 -7.71 2.31 6.10
N ALA A 89 -7.19 1.61 7.09
CA ALA A 89 -5.82 1.16 7.14
C ALA A 89 -5.73 -0.32 7.51
N ALA A 90 -4.61 -0.94 7.22
CA ALA A 90 -4.34 -2.31 7.58
C ALA A 90 -4.35 -2.51 9.11
N PRO A 91 -4.94 -3.61 9.62
CA PRO A 91 -5.11 -3.84 11.06
C PRO A 91 -3.89 -4.56 11.68
N PHE A 92 -2.74 -3.90 11.79
CA PHE A 92 -1.50 -4.50 12.31
C PHE A 92 -0.57 -3.44 12.91
N ASP A 93 0.48 -3.90 13.62
CA ASP A 93 1.54 -3.02 14.08
C ASP A 93 2.53 -2.75 12.94
N VAL A 94 2.51 -1.52 12.43
CA VAL A 94 3.35 -1.10 11.30
C VAL A 94 4.83 -1.11 11.68
N LEU A 95 5.19 -0.73 12.91
CA LEU A 95 6.59 -0.70 13.35
C LEU A 95 7.15 -2.12 13.50
N GLU A 96 6.35 -3.06 14.03
CA GLU A 96 6.72 -4.48 14.06
C GLU A 96 6.99 -5.00 12.64
N ALA A 97 6.12 -4.69 11.68
CA ALA A 97 6.28 -5.15 10.31
C ALA A 97 7.52 -4.57 9.62
N ILE A 98 7.77 -3.28 9.79
CA ILE A 98 8.98 -2.63 9.28
C ILE A 98 10.22 -3.32 9.86
N GLY A 99 10.29 -3.48 11.19
CA GLY A 99 11.40 -4.15 11.85
C GLY A 99 11.61 -5.58 11.37
N PHE A 100 10.52 -6.34 11.16
CA PHE A 100 10.59 -7.71 10.67
C PHE A 100 11.15 -7.81 9.24
N ILE A 101 10.73 -6.89 8.34
CA ILE A 101 11.24 -6.84 6.97
C ILE A 101 12.74 -6.46 6.97
N GLU A 102 13.12 -5.46 7.74
CA GLU A 102 14.51 -5.00 7.82
C GLU A 102 15.44 -6.06 8.43
N ASP A 103 14.98 -6.74 9.48
CA ASP A 103 15.70 -7.90 10.05
C ASP A 103 15.85 -9.03 9.02
N THR A 104 14.80 -9.28 8.23
CA THR A 104 14.84 -10.29 7.17
C THR A 104 15.85 -9.91 6.09
N LEU A 105 15.84 -8.67 5.61
CA LEU A 105 16.82 -8.15 4.66
C LEU A 105 18.27 -8.30 5.16
N ASN A 106 18.51 -8.00 6.45
CA ASN A 106 19.83 -8.10 7.06
C ASN A 106 20.32 -9.55 7.23
N ARG A 107 19.42 -10.53 7.22
CA ARG A 107 19.75 -11.97 7.32
C ARG A 107 20.02 -12.64 5.99
N ILE A 108 19.77 -12.00 4.86
CA ILE A 108 20.14 -12.50 3.53
C ILE A 108 21.66 -12.63 3.47
N LYS A 109 22.15 -13.83 3.17
CA LYS A 109 23.59 -14.17 3.19
C LYS A 109 24.30 -13.81 1.90
N ASN A 110 23.63 -14.01 0.77
CA ASN A 110 24.18 -13.64 -0.54
C ASN A 110 24.26 -12.12 -0.65
N ASP A 111 25.48 -11.58 -0.71
CA ASP A 111 25.74 -10.13 -0.69
C ASP A 111 25.10 -9.42 -1.90
N LYS A 112 25.03 -10.05 -3.07
CA LYS A 112 24.46 -9.44 -4.27
C LYS A 112 22.95 -9.32 -4.14
N ILE A 113 22.27 -10.41 -3.71
CA ILE A 113 20.84 -10.45 -3.47
C ILE A 113 20.48 -9.43 -2.40
N ARG A 114 21.21 -9.43 -1.28
CA ARG A 114 20.99 -8.48 -0.17
C ARG A 114 21.12 -7.04 -0.63
N THR A 115 22.18 -6.72 -1.39
CA THR A 115 22.42 -5.35 -1.87
C THR A 115 21.29 -4.87 -2.78
N ILE A 116 20.82 -5.70 -3.73
CA ILE A 116 19.72 -5.35 -4.62
C ILE A 116 18.44 -5.14 -3.82
N ALA A 117 18.10 -6.09 -2.91
CA ALA A 117 16.88 -6.02 -2.12
C ALA A 117 16.88 -4.82 -1.16
N GLN A 118 17.98 -4.57 -0.46
CA GLN A 118 18.13 -3.41 0.42
C GLN A 118 18.06 -2.10 -0.37
N TYR A 119 18.76 -1.99 -1.50
CA TYR A 119 18.73 -0.80 -2.34
C TYR A 119 17.30 -0.46 -2.76
N LEU A 120 16.54 -1.44 -3.26
CA LEU A 120 15.17 -1.22 -3.70
C LEU A 120 14.24 -0.91 -2.53
N TYR A 121 14.34 -1.62 -1.43
CA TYR A 121 13.51 -1.38 -0.25
C TYR A 121 13.75 0.01 0.33
N TYR A 122 15.00 0.37 0.65
CA TYR A 122 15.27 1.64 1.31
C TYR A 122 15.02 2.87 0.44
N ASN A 123 15.24 2.78 -0.88
CA ASN A 123 14.91 3.87 -1.78
C ASN A 123 13.40 4.07 -2.00
N ASN A 124 12.59 3.08 -1.67
CA ASN A 124 11.14 3.12 -1.84
C ASN A 124 10.38 3.07 -0.51
N LYS A 125 11.08 2.97 0.61
CA LYS A 125 10.51 2.68 1.94
C LYS A 125 9.35 3.60 2.28
N ASP A 126 9.48 4.90 2.08
CA ASP A 126 8.46 5.87 2.44
C ASP A 126 7.11 5.60 1.78
N ASN A 127 7.11 5.32 0.49
CA ASN A 127 5.90 4.96 -0.25
C ASN A 127 5.46 3.52 0.07
N PHE A 128 6.40 2.58 0.17
CA PHE A 128 6.12 1.17 0.43
C PHE A 128 5.34 0.95 1.73
N ILE A 129 5.63 1.73 2.78
CA ILE A 129 4.98 1.56 4.09
C ILE A 129 3.58 2.17 4.16
N ILE A 130 3.21 3.10 3.28
CA ILE A 130 1.90 3.75 3.30
C ILE A 130 0.99 3.35 2.13
N TYR A 131 1.54 2.82 1.03
CA TYR A 131 0.75 2.50 -0.16
C TYR A 131 -0.14 1.28 0.03
N PRO A 132 -1.29 1.22 -0.67
CA PRO A 132 -2.09 0.01 -0.77
C PRO A 132 -1.43 -1.02 -1.68
N ALA A 133 -1.80 -2.29 -1.55
CA ALA A 133 -1.36 -3.34 -2.49
C ALA A 133 -2.26 -3.45 -3.73
N ALA A 134 -3.45 -2.84 -3.72
CA ALA A 134 -4.40 -2.84 -4.83
C ALA A 134 -5.25 -1.57 -4.84
N THR A 135 -5.94 -1.30 -5.95
CA THR A 135 -6.84 -0.14 -6.05
C THR A 135 -8.28 -0.43 -5.62
N LYS A 136 -8.74 -1.69 -5.64
CA LYS A 136 -10.18 -2.05 -5.43
C LYS A 136 -10.44 -3.33 -4.65
N PHE A 137 -9.45 -4.22 -4.51
CA PHE A 137 -9.63 -5.53 -3.87
C PHE A 137 -8.82 -5.64 -2.58
N HIS A 138 -8.47 -6.87 -2.17
CA HIS A 138 -7.67 -7.15 -0.99
C HIS A 138 -6.51 -6.15 -0.81
N HIS A 139 -6.27 -5.74 0.44
CA HIS A 139 -5.24 -4.75 0.80
C HIS A 139 -5.36 -3.37 0.10
N ALA A 140 -6.57 -2.97 -0.37
CA ALA A 140 -6.84 -1.67 -0.98
C ALA A 140 -7.02 -0.57 0.08
N TYR A 141 -6.12 -0.50 1.04
CA TYR A 141 -6.13 0.44 2.16
C TYR A 141 -4.71 0.88 2.52
N VAL A 142 -4.60 1.93 3.33
CA VAL A 142 -3.31 2.47 3.79
C VAL A 142 -2.46 1.36 4.40
N SER A 143 -1.17 1.32 4.05
CA SER A 143 -0.19 0.30 4.45
C SER A 143 -0.53 -1.13 4.01
N GLY A 144 -1.38 -1.30 3.01
CA GLY A 144 -1.77 -2.61 2.48
C GLY A 144 -0.59 -3.37 1.88
N LEU A 145 0.31 -2.68 1.16
CA LEU A 145 1.50 -3.28 0.55
C LEU A 145 2.49 -3.80 1.59
N LEU A 146 2.75 -3.01 2.63
CA LEU A 146 3.57 -3.44 3.77
C LEU A 146 2.96 -4.65 4.48
N TYR A 147 1.64 -4.62 4.75
CA TYR A 147 0.93 -5.67 5.46
C TYR A 147 0.94 -6.99 4.69
N HIS A 148 0.68 -6.95 3.39
CA HIS A 148 0.77 -8.10 2.50
C HIS A 148 2.16 -8.73 2.53
N THR A 149 3.20 -7.94 2.28
CA THR A 149 4.59 -8.40 2.29
C THR A 149 5.00 -9.00 3.64
N TYR A 150 4.63 -8.35 4.75
CA TYR A 150 4.89 -8.84 6.10
C TYR A 150 4.24 -10.21 6.36
N ARG A 151 2.97 -10.39 6.00
CA ARG A 151 2.26 -11.67 6.15
C ARG A 151 2.87 -12.77 5.31
N MET A 152 3.23 -12.46 4.06
CA MET A 152 3.94 -13.39 3.18
C MET A 152 5.26 -13.86 3.79
N LEU A 153 6.06 -12.95 4.33
CA LEU A 153 7.31 -13.31 5.01
C LEU A 153 7.09 -14.18 6.25
N LYS A 154 6.08 -13.88 7.08
CA LYS A 154 5.72 -14.72 8.23
C LYS A 154 5.37 -16.15 7.83
N ASN A 155 4.62 -16.32 6.74
CA ASN A 155 4.29 -17.63 6.18
C ASN A 155 5.53 -18.34 5.63
N ALA A 156 6.39 -17.62 4.90
CA ALA A 156 7.61 -18.18 4.31
C ALA A 156 8.58 -18.74 5.35
N VAL A 157 8.71 -18.10 6.52
CA VAL A 157 9.55 -18.62 7.62
C VAL A 157 9.15 -20.03 8.03
N GLY A 158 7.85 -20.33 8.06
CA GLY A 158 7.35 -21.68 8.38
C GLY A 158 7.65 -22.67 7.26
N ILE A 159 7.40 -22.27 6.01
CA ILE A 159 7.60 -23.11 4.82
C ILE A 159 9.09 -23.47 4.63
N CYS A 160 9.98 -22.49 4.71
CA CYS A 160 11.42 -22.72 4.58
C CYS A 160 12.03 -23.61 5.70
N LYS A 161 11.38 -23.70 6.86
CA LYS A 161 11.78 -24.66 7.91
C LYS A 161 11.40 -26.10 7.58
N ILE A 162 10.36 -26.30 6.78
CA ILE A 162 9.85 -27.63 6.39
C ILE A 162 10.57 -28.12 5.15
N TYR A 163 10.82 -27.25 4.19
CA TYR A 163 11.46 -27.54 2.90
C TYR A 163 12.88 -26.98 2.89
N ASP A 164 13.81 -27.74 3.43
CA ASP A 164 15.21 -27.34 3.69
C ASP A 164 16.08 -27.19 2.42
N TYR A 165 15.59 -27.66 1.28
CA TYR A 165 16.23 -27.47 -0.03
C TYR A 165 15.98 -26.06 -0.64
N LEU A 166 15.07 -25.25 -0.07
CA LEU A 166 14.79 -23.92 -0.57
C LEU A 166 15.91 -22.94 -0.16
N ASP A 167 16.33 -22.14 -1.13
CA ASP A 167 17.20 -21.00 -0.85
C ASP A 167 16.38 -19.87 -0.16
N THR A 168 16.61 -19.71 1.13
CA THR A 168 15.90 -18.71 1.94
C THR A 168 16.20 -17.28 1.50
N ASP A 169 17.39 -17.01 0.95
CA ASP A 169 17.77 -15.69 0.46
C ASP A 169 16.92 -15.29 -0.75
N LEU A 170 16.67 -16.25 -1.64
CA LEU A 170 15.80 -16.06 -2.82
C LEU A 170 14.33 -15.95 -2.44
N VAL A 171 13.82 -16.78 -1.51
CA VAL A 171 12.42 -16.71 -1.08
C VAL A 171 12.13 -15.37 -0.43
N PHE A 172 12.96 -14.95 0.52
CA PHE A 172 12.71 -13.71 1.28
C PHE A 172 12.89 -12.46 0.41
N SER A 173 13.95 -12.40 -0.39
CA SER A 173 14.14 -11.30 -1.33
C SER A 173 13.03 -11.26 -2.38
N GLY A 174 12.63 -12.42 -2.90
CA GLY A 174 11.52 -12.53 -3.85
C GLY A 174 10.22 -11.97 -3.27
N ILE A 175 9.88 -12.31 -2.02
CA ILE A 175 8.70 -11.77 -1.35
C ILE A 175 8.81 -10.26 -1.14
N ILE A 176 9.95 -9.73 -0.75
CA ILE A 176 10.11 -8.28 -0.54
C ILE A 176 10.01 -7.53 -1.87
N LEU A 177 10.50 -8.12 -2.96
CA LEU A 177 10.62 -7.46 -4.26
C LEU A 177 9.44 -7.69 -5.20
N HIS A 178 8.62 -8.74 -5.01
CA HIS A 178 7.60 -9.11 -6.00
C HIS A 178 6.67 -7.95 -6.37
N ASP A 179 6.28 -7.18 -5.38
CA ASP A 179 5.34 -6.07 -5.47
C ASP A 179 5.97 -4.69 -5.22
N ILE A 180 7.29 -4.60 -5.05
CA ILE A 180 7.98 -3.33 -4.72
C ILE A 180 7.67 -2.22 -5.72
N ALA A 181 7.47 -2.56 -6.99
CA ALA A 181 7.19 -1.60 -8.05
C ALA A 181 5.74 -1.07 -8.06
N LYS A 182 4.87 -1.51 -7.17
CA LYS A 182 3.55 -0.89 -6.96
C LYS A 182 3.67 0.57 -6.49
N VAL A 183 4.80 0.96 -5.90
CA VAL A 183 5.09 2.36 -5.59
C VAL A 183 5.30 3.24 -6.83
N TYR A 184 5.58 2.64 -7.99
CA TYR A 184 5.65 3.32 -9.30
C TYR A 184 4.36 3.15 -10.10
N GLU A 185 3.66 2.03 -9.88
CA GLU A 185 2.40 1.72 -10.54
C GLU A 185 1.27 2.63 -10.05
N PHE A 186 1.28 3.00 -8.76
CA PHE A 186 0.21 3.75 -8.11
C PHE A 186 0.60 5.21 -7.83
N SER A 187 -0.42 6.09 -7.84
CA SER A 187 -0.24 7.53 -7.66
C SER A 187 -0.08 7.99 -6.21
N GLY A 188 -0.39 7.14 -5.22
CA GLY A 188 -0.34 7.52 -3.81
C GLY A 188 -1.10 6.57 -2.88
N ALA A 189 -1.04 6.86 -1.58
CA ALA A 189 -1.61 6.03 -0.52
C ALA A 189 -3.13 6.17 -0.38
N ILE A 190 -3.70 7.30 -0.80
CA ILE A 190 -5.14 7.60 -0.75
C ILE A 190 -5.62 7.96 -2.15
N LYS A 191 -6.90 7.69 -2.46
CA LYS A 191 -7.48 7.91 -3.79
C LYS A 191 -6.63 7.30 -4.90
N THR A 192 -6.03 6.16 -4.62
CA THR A 192 -5.05 5.49 -5.45
C THR A 192 -5.56 5.27 -6.88
N GLN A 193 -4.80 5.76 -7.83
CA GLN A 193 -5.00 5.56 -9.26
C GLN A 193 -3.73 4.98 -9.86
N TYR A 194 -3.83 4.44 -11.07
CA TYR A 194 -2.65 4.04 -11.82
C TYR A 194 -1.92 5.26 -12.38
N THR A 195 -0.61 5.26 -12.30
CA THR A 195 0.24 6.18 -13.06
C THR A 195 0.23 5.84 -14.55
N THR A 196 0.77 6.70 -15.41
CA THR A 196 0.92 6.41 -16.84
C THR A 196 1.80 5.18 -17.04
N GLU A 197 2.93 5.09 -16.33
CA GLU A 197 3.82 3.93 -16.35
C GLU A 197 3.11 2.68 -15.84
N GLY A 198 2.33 2.81 -14.77
CA GLY A 198 1.53 1.72 -14.22
C GLY A 198 0.52 1.14 -15.21
N LEU A 199 -0.18 2.01 -15.97
CA LEU A 199 -1.12 1.57 -17.00
C LEU A 199 -0.46 0.92 -18.21
N LEU A 200 0.72 1.39 -18.60
CA LEU A 200 1.41 0.92 -19.81
C LEU A 200 2.28 -0.31 -19.56
N LEU A 201 2.90 -0.42 -18.40
CA LEU A 201 3.90 -1.46 -18.11
C LEU A 201 3.46 -2.40 -16.99
N GLY A 202 2.74 -1.91 -15.99
CA GLY A 202 2.38 -2.67 -14.79
C GLY A 202 3.55 -2.94 -13.86
N HIS A 203 3.26 -3.24 -12.57
CA HIS A 203 4.30 -3.43 -11.53
C HIS A 203 5.26 -4.57 -11.82
N ILE A 204 4.83 -5.64 -12.52
CA ILE A 204 5.70 -6.78 -12.85
C ILE A 204 6.88 -6.32 -13.71
N VAL A 205 6.60 -5.63 -14.81
CA VAL A 205 7.64 -5.13 -15.72
C VAL A 205 8.46 -4.04 -15.05
N LEU A 206 7.81 -3.11 -14.36
CA LEU A 206 8.49 -2.06 -13.59
C LEU A 206 9.41 -2.65 -12.51
N GLY A 207 9.03 -3.77 -11.88
CA GLY A 207 9.83 -4.48 -10.90
C GLY A 207 11.10 -5.11 -11.50
N VAL A 208 10.99 -5.75 -12.65
CA VAL A 208 12.15 -6.28 -13.40
C VAL A 208 13.11 -5.15 -13.75
N LEU A 209 12.61 -4.06 -14.33
CA LEU A 209 13.43 -2.89 -14.67
C LEU A 209 14.09 -2.26 -13.43
N ALA A 210 13.41 -2.27 -12.28
CA ALA A 210 13.97 -1.76 -11.02
C ALA A 210 15.11 -2.64 -10.51
N ILE A 211 15.00 -3.98 -10.62
CA ILE A 211 16.07 -4.93 -10.26
C ILE A 211 17.30 -4.71 -11.14
N GLU A 212 17.13 -4.66 -12.45
CA GLU A 212 18.21 -4.42 -13.41
C GLU A 212 18.92 -3.08 -13.11
N ARG A 213 18.15 -2.03 -12.87
CA ARG A 213 18.69 -0.71 -12.51
C ARG A 213 19.44 -0.75 -11.17
N ALA A 214 18.92 -1.44 -10.17
CA ALA A 214 19.57 -1.59 -8.86
C ALA A 214 20.92 -2.33 -9.02
N ALA A 215 20.95 -3.40 -9.80
CA ALA A 215 22.17 -4.14 -10.11
C ALA A 215 23.20 -3.25 -10.83
N PHE A 216 22.79 -2.50 -11.83
CA PHE A 216 23.67 -1.58 -12.57
C PHE A 216 24.29 -0.51 -11.67
N VAL A 217 23.46 0.18 -10.87
CA VAL A 217 23.92 1.26 -9.96
C VAL A 217 24.89 0.73 -8.90
N ASN A 218 24.69 -0.49 -8.43
CA ASN A 218 25.54 -1.12 -7.42
C ASN A 218 26.70 -1.95 -8.03
N CYS A 219 26.91 -1.89 -9.35
CA CYS A 219 27.96 -2.63 -10.06
C CYS A 219 27.90 -4.14 -9.82
N ILE A 220 26.70 -4.69 -9.65
CA ILE A 220 26.46 -6.12 -9.45
C ILE A 220 26.32 -6.81 -10.81
N GLN A 221 26.98 -7.97 -10.94
CA GLN A 221 26.87 -8.87 -12.09
C GLN A 221 26.71 -10.31 -11.59
N GLY A 222 25.96 -11.12 -12.33
CA GLY A 222 25.80 -12.54 -12.04
C GLY A 222 24.39 -13.04 -12.32
N GLU A 223 24.22 -14.34 -12.13
CA GLU A 223 22.97 -15.04 -12.36
C GLU A 223 21.86 -14.60 -11.37
N GLU A 224 22.26 -14.11 -10.20
CA GLU A 224 21.36 -13.67 -9.13
C GLU A 224 20.35 -12.62 -9.61
N ILE A 225 20.77 -11.75 -10.55
CA ILE A 225 19.90 -10.70 -11.13
C ILE A 225 18.76 -11.37 -11.88
N MET A 226 19.08 -12.23 -12.86
CA MET A 226 18.11 -12.96 -13.67
C MET A 226 17.18 -13.82 -12.81
N ILE A 227 17.68 -14.42 -11.72
CA ILE A 227 16.87 -15.22 -10.80
C ILE A 227 15.86 -14.35 -10.05
N LEU A 228 16.26 -13.20 -9.51
CA LEU A 228 15.35 -12.25 -8.86
C LEU A 228 14.30 -11.70 -9.84
N GLU A 229 14.73 -11.36 -11.06
CA GLU A 229 13.83 -10.93 -12.13
C GLU A 229 12.81 -12.01 -12.48
N HIS A 230 13.24 -13.29 -12.56
CA HIS A 230 12.34 -14.40 -12.81
C HIS A 230 11.30 -14.56 -11.70
N ILE A 231 11.67 -14.44 -10.42
CA ILE A 231 10.73 -14.52 -9.30
C ILE A 231 9.68 -13.42 -9.44
N VAL A 232 10.10 -12.16 -9.66
CA VAL A 232 9.19 -11.04 -9.85
C VAL A 232 8.31 -11.23 -11.10
N LEU A 233 8.91 -11.67 -12.22
CA LEU A 233 8.20 -11.86 -13.49
C LEU A 233 7.12 -12.95 -13.40
N SER A 234 7.28 -13.92 -12.53
CA SER A 234 6.43 -15.12 -12.47
C SER A 234 5.54 -15.22 -11.23
N HIS A 235 5.55 -14.23 -10.33
CA HIS A 235 4.88 -14.36 -9.04
C HIS A 235 3.34 -14.50 -9.11
N HIS A 236 2.67 -14.01 -10.15
CA HIS A 236 1.25 -14.28 -10.39
C HIS A 236 0.97 -15.68 -11.01
N GLY A 237 1.98 -16.45 -11.33
CA GLY A 237 1.92 -17.85 -11.73
C GLY A 237 1.56 -18.12 -13.17
N ILE A 238 0.52 -17.51 -13.73
CA ILE A 238 0.02 -17.76 -15.08
C ILE A 238 -0.25 -16.47 -15.85
N PRO A 239 -0.21 -16.50 -17.19
CA PRO A 239 -0.41 -15.32 -18.04
C PRO A 239 -1.78 -14.64 -17.83
N GLU A 240 -2.81 -15.42 -17.54
CA GLU A 240 -4.16 -14.92 -17.29
C GLU A 240 -4.24 -13.99 -16.07
N PHE A 241 -3.27 -14.09 -15.15
CA PHE A 241 -3.13 -13.22 -13.98
C PHE A 241 -2.03 -12.16 -14.13
N GLY A 242 -1.42 -12.07 -15.32
CA GLY A 242 -0.46 -11.02 -15.69
C GLY A 242 1.01 -11.44 -15.71
N SER A 243 1.39 -12.63 -15.20
CA SER A 243 2.77 -13.11 -15.28
C SER A 243 3.12 -13.59 -16.69
N PRO A 244 4.10 -12.98 -17.38
CA PRO A 244 4.48 -13.41 -18.73
C PRO A 244 5.17 -14.77 -18.75
N LYS A 245 5.61 -15.31 -17.61
CA LYS A 245 6.22 -16.62 -17.44
C LYS A 245 5.65 -17.33 -16.22
N ARG A 246 5.60 -18.67 -16.27
CA ARG A 246 5.30 -19.49 -15.10
C ARG A 246 6.53 -19.59 -14.20
N PRO A 247 6.36 -19.79 -12.87
CA PRO A 247 7.46 -20.06 -11.96
C PRO A 247 8.24 -21.33 -12.40
N MET A 248 9.55 -21.21 -12.56
CA MET A 248 10.44 -22.29 -12.99
C MET A 248 11.55 -22.59 -11.98
N LEU A 249 11.49 -21.97 -10.80
CA LEU A 249 12.37 -22.23 -9.65
C LEU A 249 11.51 -22.64 -8.45
N PRO A 250 11.98 -23.51 -7.55
CA PRO A 250 11.26 -23.86 -6.32
C PRO A 250 10.86 -22.63 -5.51
N GLU A 251 11.77 -21.67 -5.38
CA GLU A 251 11.55 -20.41 -4.65
C GLU A 251 10.48 -19.55 -5.31
N ALA A 252 10.48 -19.45 -6.64
CA ALA A 252 9.43 -18.72 -7.38
C ALA A 252 8.06 -19.38 -7.24
N ILE A 253 8.00 -20.73 -7.18
CA ILE A 253 6.76 -21.47 -6.90
C ILE A 253 6.26 -21.12 -5.51
N VAL A 254 7.12 -21.11 -4.50
CA VAL A 254 6.77 -20.78 -3.12
C VAL A 254 6.27 -19.33 -3.00
N VAL A 255 6.96 -18.37 -3.63
CA VAL A 255 6.51 -16.95 -3.63
C VAL A 255 5.12 -16.83 -4.25
N ASN A 256 4.88 -17.44 -5.42
CA ASN A 256 3.56 -17.45 -6.07
C ASN A 256 2.47 -18.07 -5.18
N MET A 257 2.75 -19.23 -4.54
CA MET A 257 1.77 -19.90 -3.69
C MET A 257 1.41 -19.10 -2.45
N ILE A 258 2.38 -18.43 -1.83
CA ILE A 258 2.17 -17.60 -0.64
C ILE A 258 1.40 -16.33 -1.02
N ASP A 259 1.70 -15.72 -2.15
CA ASP A 259 1.00 -14.54 -2.69
C ASP A 259 -0.48 -14.86 -2.95
N ASP A 260 -0.75 -15.90 -3.72
CA ASP A 260 -2.11 -16.37 -4.02
C ASP A 260 -2.88 -16.74 -2.74
N MET A 261 -2.23 -17.39 -1.78
CA MET A 261 -2.82 -17.75 -0.49
C MET A 261 -3.15 -16.49 0.32
N ASP A 262 -2.23 -15.54 0.46
CA ASP A 262 -2.46 -14.34 1.26
C ASP A 262 -3.56 -13.47 0.65
N SER A 263 -3.54 -13.27 -0.66
CA SER A 263 -4.56 -12.54 -1.41
C SER A 263 -5.96 -13.15 -1.21
N LYS A 264 -6.11 -14.46 -1.34
CA LYS A 264 -7.39 -15.16 -1.16
C LYS A 264 -7.89 -15.13 0.28
N LEU A 265 -7.00 -15.45 1.24
CA LEU A 265 -7.38 -15.49 2.66
C LEU A 265 -7.69 -14.11 3.22
N THR A 266 -7.07 -13.06 2.70
CA THR A 266 -7.44 -11.68 3.05
C THR A 266 -8.87 -11.37 2.63
N VAL A 267 -9.24 -11.64 1.38
CA VAL A 267 -10.62 -11.44 0.91
C VAL A 267 -11.62 -12.29 1.69
N VAL A 268 -11.27 -13.53 2.04
CA VAL A 268 -12.11 -14.38 2.91
C VAL A 268 -12.30 -13.70 4.28
N GLY A 269 -11.21 -13.24 4.91
CA GLY A 269 -11.27 -12.57 6.21
C GLY A 269 -12.12 -11.30 6.20
N GLU A 270 -11.99 -10.47 5.16
CA GLU A 270 -12.78 -9.25 4.97
C GLU A 270 -14.29 -9.53 4.78
N ASN A 271 -14.64 -10.73 4.32
CA ASN A 271 -16.03 -11.12 4.06
C ASN A 271 -16.65 -11.99 5.16
N ILE A 272 -15.87 -12.53 6.11
CA ILE A 272 -16.36 -13.54 7.07
C ILE A 272 -17.46 -13.03 8.00
N ASP A 273 -17.51 -11.73 8.25
CA ASP A 273 -18.51 -11.09 9.11
C ASP A 273 -19.69 -10.48 8.35
N THR A 274 -19.72 -10.65 7.01
CA THR A 274 -20.82 -10.15 6.18
C THR A 274 -22.02 -11.11 6.12
N TYR A 275 -21.91 -12.32 6.71
CA TYR A 275 -22.97 -13.32 6.75
C TYR A 275 -22.96 -14.06 8.11
N ASN A 276 -24.14 -14.59 8.51
CA ASN A 276 -24.34 -15.18 9.82
C ASN A 276 -23.88 -16.65 9.89
N GLU A 277 -23.74 -17.16 11.13
CA GLU A 277 -23.56 -18.59 11.36
C GLU A 277 -24.75 -19.38 10.78
N GLY A 278 -24.47 -20.54 10.18
CA GLY A 278 -25.44 -21.35 9.49
C GLY A 278 -25.77 -20.90 8.06
N GLU A 279 -25.17 -19.83 7.57
CA GLU A 279 -25.40 -19.27 6.24
C GLU A 279 -24.19 -19.42 5.30
N PHE A 280 -24.44 -19.21 4.01
CA PHE A 280 -23.41 -19.10 2.98
C PHE A 280 -23.15 -17.64 2.63
N SER A 281 -21.88 -17.29 2.39
CA SER A 281 -21.50 -15.99 1.83
C SER A 281 -22.12 -15.75 0.46
N GLN A 282 -22.03 -14.52 -0.03
CA GLN A 282 -22.12 -14.26 -1.46
C GLN A 282 -20.93 -14.91 -2.20
N GLY A 283 -21.07 -15.07 -3.51
CA GLY A 283 -19.98 -15.62 -4.33
C GLY A 283 -18.74 -14.72 -4.32
N ILE A 284 -17.61 -15.22 -3.83
CA ILE A 284 -16.36 -14.51 -3.70
C ILE A 284 -15.57 -14.58 -5.02
N SER A 285 -15.33 -13.44 -5.66
CA SER A 285 -14.77 -13.38 -7.01
C SER A 285 -13.38 -14.03 -7.13
N VAL A 286 -12.48 -13.78 -6.18
CA VAL A 286 -11.12 -14.38 -6.14
C VAL A 286 -11.13 -15.89 -5.90
N LEU A 287 -12.26 -16.47 -5.49
CA LEU A 287 -12.49 -17.90 -5.33
C LEU A 287 -13.42 -18.47 -6.41
N ASN A 288 -13.38 -17.91 -7.62
CA ASN A 288 -14.22 -18.33 -8.74
C ASN A 288 -15.72 -18.32 -8.39
N LYS A 289 -16.18 -17.30 -7.66
CA LYS A 289 -17.55 -17.15 -7.14
C LYS A 289 -17.98 -18.26 -6.18
N THR A 290 -17.05 -18.98 -5.58
CA THR A 290 -17.34 -19.96 -4.52
C THR A 290 -18.00 -19.25 -3.34
N ARG A 291 -19.03 -19.89 -2.78
CA ARG A 291 -19.72 -19.44 -1.55
C ARG A 291 -19.18 -20.22 -0.36
N LEU A 292 -18.82 -19.51 0.69
CA LEU A 292 -18.29 -20.12 1.92
C LEU A 292 -19.41 -20.27 2.95
N TYR A 293 -19.47 -21.44 3.58
CA TYR A 293 -20.37 -21.69 4.70
C TYR A 293 -19.73 -21.26 6.02
N LYS A 294 -20.47 -20.55 6.88
CA LYS A 294 -20.04 -20.19 8.24
C LYS A 294 -20.66 -21.19 9.23
N PRO A 295 -19.87 -22.11 9.81
CA PRO A 295 -20.40 -23.10 10.75
C PRO A 295 -21.03 -22.45 11.98
N ILE A 296 -22.09 -23.07 12.51
CA ILE A 296 -22.66 -22.72 13.81
C ILE A 296 -21.69 -23.23 14.87
N LYS A 297 -21.24 -22.35 15.76
CA LYS A 297 -20.35 -22.65 16.87
C LYS A 297 -21.12 -22.84 18.16
#